data_cb91362e32c6ff1715b6afab9bc5d857
#
_entry.id   cb91362e32c6ff1715b6afab9bc5d857
#
_cell.length_a   1.000
_cell.length_b   1.000
_cell.length_c   1.000
_cell.angle_alpha   90.00
_cell.angle_beta   90.00
_cell.angle_gamma   90.00
#
_symmetry.space_group_name_H-M   'P 1'
#
loop_
_entity.id
_entity.type
_entity.pdbx_description
1 polymer ?
#
loop_
_entity_poly.entity_id
_entity_poly.type
_entity_poly.pdbx_seq_one_letter_code
_entity_poly.pdbx_strand_id
1 'polypeptide(L)'
;MRTTLGVLGLIGLGIAGCAGHPAPTEQVASSLAAVRGAEEVGAKNVPEAALHVKLAEEQIEQAKKLMNDGDNKKAEDLAVRASQDAELAIAIAREANSKKKLDSYASSNGTAGGEQPAQ
;
A
#
# COMPACT_ATOMS: atom_id res chain seq x y z
N MET A 1 64.16 10.44 -41.29
CA MET A 1 63.78 11.02 -39.95
C MET A 1 62.58 11.90 -40.16
N ARG A 2 61.38 11.40 -39.98
CA ARG A 2 60.14 12.20 -39.82
C ARG A 2 59.04 11.25 -39.40
N THR A 3 58.87 11.17 -38.10
CA THR A 3 57.78 10.49 -37.37
C THR A 3 56.49 11.30 -37.49
N THR A 4 55.51 10.78 -38.23
CA THR A 4 54.17 11.31 -38.23
C THR A 4 53.33 10.54 -37.22
N LEU A 5 53.04 11.20 -36.12
CA LEU A 5 52.07 10.74 -35.08
C LEU A 5 50.66 10.79 -35.67
N GLY A 6 50.04 9.64 -35.87
CA GLY A 6 48.63 9.50 -36.19
C GLY A 6 47.81 9.57 -34.88
N VAL A 7 47.05 10.64 -34.71
CA VAL A 7 46.06 10.77 -33.65
C VAL A 7 44.83 9.98 -34.06
N LEU A 8 44.63 8.80 -33.42
CA LEU A 8 43.39 8.03 -33.54
C LEU A 8 42.35 8.67 -32.58
N GLY A 9 41.44 9.45 -33.17
CA GLY A 9 40.27 9.96 -32.43
C GLY A 9 39.27 8.85 -32.13
N LEU A 10 39.18 8.44 -30.88
CA LEU A 10 38.16 7.54 -30.39
C LEU A 10 36.82 8.32 -30.24
N ILE A 11 35.94 8.17 -31.24
CA ILE A 11 34.58 8.66 -31.18
C ILE A 11 33.79 7.66 -30.29
N GLY A 12 33.69 7.93 -29.01
CA GLY A 12 32.79 7.25 -28.10
C GLY A 12 31.33 7.57 -28.45
N LEU A 13 30.65 6.66 -29.17
CA LEU A 13 29.18 6.69 -29.27
C LEU A 13 28.61 6.41 -27.89
N GLY A 14 28.21 7.47 -27.18
CA GLY A 14 27.37 7.35 -26.00
C GLY A 14 26.00 6.81 -26.42
N ILE A 15 25.76 5.54 -26.18
CA ILE A 15 24.42 4.96 -26.22
C ILE A 15 23.69 5.52 -25.02
N ALA A 16 22.95 6.63 -25.20
CA ALA A 16 21.93 7.05 -24.25
C ALA A 16 20.81 6.00 -24.32
N GLY A 17 20.98 4.91 -23.56
CA GLY A 17 19.91 3.96 -23.35
C GLY A 17 18.76 4.71 -22.69
N CYS A 18 17.61 4.80 -23.36
CA CYS A 18 16.36 5.12 -22.72
C CYS A 18 16.10 4.00 -21.70
N ALA A 19 16.58 4.17 -20.48
CA ALA A 19 16.24 3.30 -19.36
C ALA A 19 14.75 3.55 -19.06
N GLY A 20 13.89 2.76 -19.68
CA GLY A 20 12.46 2.73 -19.34
C GLY A 20 12.33 2.45 -17.84
N HIS A 21 11.32 3.02 -17.20
CA HIS A 21 11.04 2.79 -15.79
C HIS A 21 10.82 1.28 -15.56
N PRO A 22 11.53 0.64 -14.63
CA PRO A 22 11.36 -0.80 -14.39
C PRO A 22 9.95 -1.12 -13.90
N ALA A 23 9.48 -2.33 -14.15
CA ALA A 23 8.17 -2.78 -13.67
C ALA A 23 8.12 -2.79 -12.13
N PRO A 24 7.12 -2.14 -11.49
CA PRO A 24 7.03 -1.96 -10.04
C PRO A 24 6.48 -3.21 -9.33
N THR A 25 7.10 -4.36 -9.57
CA THR A 25 6.64 -5.64 -9.01
C THR A 25 6.67 -5.69 -7.49
N GLU A 26 7.67 -5.04 -6.88
CA GLU A 26 7.81 -4.95 -5.43
C GLU A 26 6.71 -4.10 -4.80
N GLN A 27 6.39 -2.94 -5.40
CA GLN A 27 5.33 -2.05 -4.94
C GLN A 27 3.96 -2.72 -5.03
N VAL A 28 3.69 -3.46 -6.12
CA VAL A 28 2.46 -4.25 -6.27
C VAL A 28 2.40 -5.38 -5.23
N ALA A 29 3.50 -6.08 -4.98
CA ALA A 29 3.54 -7.12 -3.95
C ALA A 29 3.32 -6.55 -2.54
N SER A 30 3.91 -5.39 -2.23
CA SER A 30 3.72 -4.68 -0.97
C SER A 30 2.27 -4.23 -0.78
N SER A 31 1.65 -3.67 -1.80
CA SER A 31 0.23 -3.26 -1.73
C SER A 31 -0.72 -4.45 -1.53
N LEU A 32 -0.47 -5.58 -2.18
CA LEU A 32 -1.21 -6.81 -1.93
C LEU A 32 -1.05 -7.32 -0.49
N ALA A 33 0.15 -7.23 0.07
CA ALA A 33 0.41 -7.60 1.46
C ALA A 33 -0.34 -6.66 2.43
N ALA A 34 -0.37 -5.36 2.16
CA ALA A 34 -1.12 -4.38 2.95
C ALA A 34 -2.64 -4.65 2.92
N VAL A 35 -3.21 -5.00 1.76
CA VAL A 35 -4.62 -5.40 1.63
C VAL A 35 -4.92 -6.62 2.49
N ARG A 36 -4.08 -7.66 2.44
CA ARG A 36 -4.25 -8.84 3.31
C ARG A 36 -4.19 -8.47 4.79
N GLY A 37 -3.24 -7.61 5.18
CA GLY A 37 -3.16 -7.10 6.56
C GLY A 37 -4.42 -6.36 6.99
N ALA A 38 -5.08 -5.60 6.10
CA ALA A 38 -6.36 -4.96 6.37
C ALA A 38 -7.49 -5.98 6.56
N GLU A 39 -7.51 -7.05 5.77
CA GLU A 39 -8.48 -8.13 5.93
C GLU A 39 -8.30 -8.86 7.27
N GLU A 40 -7.06 -9.16 7.65
CA GLU A 40 -6.73 -9.83 8.92
C GLU A 40 -7.18 -9.06 10.16
N VAL A 41 -7.14 -7.73 10.14
CA VAL A 41 -7.65 -6.89 11.23
C VAL A 41 -9.17 -6.67 11.15
N GLY A 42 -9.86 -7.27 10.18
CA GLY A 42 -11.30 -7.20 10.03
C GLY A 42 -11.79 -5.91 9.36
N ALA A 43 -10.97 -5.25 8.54
CA ALA A 43 -11.32 -4.00 7.86
C ALA A 43 -12.60 -4.13 7.01
N LYS A 44 -12.86 -5.28 6.39
CA LYS A 44 -14.08 -5.54 5.62
C LYS A 44 -15.38 -5.50 6.45
N ASN A 45 -15.27 -5.63 7.77
CA ASN A 45 -16.42 -5.56 8.69
C ASN A 45 -16.72 -4.14 9.21
N VAL A 46 -15.86 -3.18 8.86
CA VAL A 46 -16.01 -1.76 9.21
C VAL A 46 -16.30 -0.99 7.92
N PRO A 47 -17.49 -0.42 7.73
CA PRO A 47 -17.91 0.14 6.43
C PRO A 47 -16.93 1.13 5.82
N GLU A 48 -16.39 2.05 6.62
CA GLU A 48 -15.39 3.02 6.16
C GLU A 48 -14.07 2.36 5.75
N ALA A 49 -13.56 1.42 6.56
CA ALA A 49 -12.36 0.66 6.23
C ALA A 49 -12.55 -0.23 5.00
N ALA A 50 -13.72 -0.84 4.85
CA ALA A 50 -14.06 -1.67 3.69
C ALA A 50 -14.01 -0.88 2.37
N LEU A 51 -14.39 0.41 2.39
CA LEU A 51 -14.25 1.27 1.22
C LEU A 51 -12.78 1.42 0.80
N HIS A 52 -11.88 1.67 1.75
CA HIS A 52 -10.45 1.80 1.46
C HIS A 52 -9.82 0.48 1.01
N VAL A 53 -10.24 -0.65 1.55
CA VAL A 53 -9.81 -1.97 1.03
C VAL A 53 -10.20 -2.12 -0.44
N LYS A 54 -11.44 -1.80 -0.79
CA LYS A 54 -11.92 -1.87 -2.16
C LYS A 54 -11.15 -0.94 -3.11
N LEU A 55 -10.89 0.30 -2.69
CA LEU A 55 -10.09 1.26 -3.46
C LEU A 55 -8.68 0.72 -3.70
N ALA A 56 -8.04 0.14 -2.68
CA ALA A 56 -6.72 -0.46 -2.80
C ALA A 56 -6.72 -1.63 -3.80
N GLU A 57 -7.71 -2.52 -3.73
CA GLU A 57 -7.86 -3.64 -4.67
C GLU A 57 -8.01 -3.14 -6.12
N GLU A 58 -8.87 -2.14 -6.36
CA GLU A 58 -9.07 -1.55 -7.69
C GLU A 58 -7.81 -0.89 -8.25
N GLN A 59 -7.05 -0.17 -7.41
CA GLN A 59 -5.80 0.48 -7.79
C GLN A 59 -4.71 -0.56 -8.13
N ILE A 60 -4.65 -1.68 -7.41
CA ILE A 60 -3.73 -2.79 -7.72
C ILE A 60 -4.04 -3.39 -9.09
N GLU A 61 -5.30 -3.63 -9.39
CA GLU A 61 -5.69 -4.17 -10.70
C GLU A 61 -5.38 -3.19 -11.84
N GLN A 62 -5.56 -1.89 -11.63
CA GLN A 62 -5.16 -0.86 -12.58
C GLN A 62 -3.63 -0.81 -12.75
N ALA A 63 -2.88 -0.91 -11.64
CA ALA A 63 -1.41 -0.94 -11.69
C ALA A 63 -0.90 -2.12 -12.53
N LYS A 64 -1.46 -3.30 -12.35
CA LYS A 64 -1.13 -4.49 -13.16
C LYS A 64 -1.39 -4.28 -14.65
N LYS A 65 -2.52 -3.65 -15.02
CA LYS A 65 -2.81 -3.32 -16.41
C LYS A 65 -1.77 -2.37 -16.99
N LEU A 66 -1.44 -1.30 -16.26
CA LEU A 66 -0.42 -0.34 -16.69
C LEU A 66 0.97 -0.98 -16.82
N MET A 67 1.32 -1.94 -15.96
CA MET A 67 2.55 -2.71 -16.14
C MET A 67 2.57 -3.50 -17.45
N ASN A 68 1.45 -4.15 -17.79
CA ASN A 68 1.33 -4.88 -19.04
C ASN A 68 1.42 -3.96 -20.28
N ASP A 69 0.93 -2.73 -20.14
CA ASP A 69 0.98 -1.70 -21.18
C ASP A 69 2.35 -0.98 -21.25
N GLY A 70 3.27 -1.28 -20.34
CA GLY A 70 4.58 -0.64 -20.23
C GLY A 70 4.60 0.72 -19.52
N ASP A 71 3.45 1.18 -19.02
CA ASP A 71 3.31 2.44 -18.26
C ASP A 71 3.74 2.27 -16.79
N ASN A 72 4.96 1.77 -16.60
CA ASN A 72 5.48 1.36 -15.29
C ASN A 72 5.49 2.48 -14.25
N LYS A 73 5.75 3.73 -14.64
CA LYS A 73 5.71 4.86 -13.69
C LYS A 73 4.31 5.09 -13.11
N LYS A 74 3.27 5.06 -13.95
CA LYS A 74 1.90 5.18 -13.48
C LYS A 74 1.46 3.98 -12.66
N ALA A 75 1.94 2.79 -13.03
CA ALA A 75 1.70 1.56 -12.27
C ALA A 75 2.27 1.65 -10.86
N GLU A 76 3.50 2.17 -10.71
CA GLU A 76 4.13 2.42 -9.42
C GLU A 76 3.31 3.39 -8.57
N ASP A 77 2.90 4.53 -9.13
CA ASP A 77 2.13 5.54 -8.43
C ASP A 77 0.79 4.97 -7.90
N LEU A 78 0.13 4.11 -8.69
CA LEU A 78 -1.09 3.43 -8.25
C LEU A 78 -0.83 2.37 -7.17
N ALA A 79 0.24 1.59 -7.29
CA ALA A 79 0.60 0.60 -6.28
C ALA A 79 0.92 1.26 -4.93
N VAL A 80 1.62 2.39 -4.95
CA VAL A 80 1.89 3.18 -3.73
C VAL A 80 0.59 3.69 -3.09
N ARG A 81 -0.34 4.24 -3.90
CA ARG A 81 -1.65 4.68 -3.38
C ARG A 81 -2.45 3.51 -2.79
N ALA A 82 -2.45 2.37 -3.45
CA ALA A 82 -3.12 1.17 -2.95
C ALA A 82 -2.58 0.74 -1.58
N SER A 83 -1.26 0.80 -1.38
CA SER A 83 -0.66 0.53 -0.07
C SER A 83 -1.16 1.52 0.99
N GLN A 84 -1.21 2.82 0.67
CA GLN A 84 -1.69 3.86 1.59
C GLN A 84 -3.17 3.69 1.95
N ASP A 85 -4.03 3.36 0.96
CA ASP A 85 -5.45 3.08 1.23
C ASP A 85 -5.62 1.84 2.11
N ALA A 86 -4.85 0.78 1.88
CA ALA A 86 -4.89 -0.41 2.72
C ALA A 86 -4.40 -0.13 4.16
N GLU A 87 -3.36 0.66 4.33
CA GLU A 87 -2.87 1.09 5.65
C GLU A 87 -3.90 1.95 6.40
N LEU A 88 -4.58 2.85 5.69
CA LEU A 88 -5.68 3.62 6.25
C LEU A 88 -6.83 2.71 6.69
N ALA A 89 -7.19 1.72 5.89
CA ALA A 89 -8.18 0.71 6.28
C ALA A 89 -7.80 -0.03 7.56
N ILE A 90 -6.52 -0.39 7.71
CA ILE A 90 -5.99 -1.01 8.94
C ILE A 90 -6.19 -0.08 10.15
N ALA A 91 -5.84 1.20 10.01
CA ALA A 91 -5.95 2.17 11.09
C ALA A 91 -7.42 2.35 11.54
N ILE A 92 -8.33 2.54 10.58
CA ILE A 92 -9.78 2.69 10.84
C ILE A 92 -10.34 1.44 11.53
N ALA A 93 -9.98 0.24 11.02
CA ALA A 93 -10.46 -1.01 11.59
C ALA A 93 -9.97 -1.22 13.03
N ARG A 94 -8.70 -0.90 13.30
CA ARG A 94 -8.14 -0.99 14.66
C ARG A 94 -8.81 -0.01 15.64
N GLU A 95 -9.08 1.21 15.19
CA GLU A 95 -9.81 2.20 15.99
C GLU A 95 -11.22 1.71 16.32
N ALA A 96 -11.98 1.23 15.33
CA ALA A 96 -13.32 0.70 15.53
C ALA A 96 -13.34 -0.50 16.49
N ASN A 97 -12.37 -1.41 16.36
CA ASN A 97 -12.24 -2.57 17.23
C ASN A 97 -11.88 -2.18 18.66
N SER A 98 -11.06 -1.14 18.85
CA SER A 98 -10.70 -0.62 20.18
C SER A 98 -11.89 0.04 20.86
N LYS A 99 -12.67 0.86 20.15
CA LYS A 99 -13.92 1.45 20.67
C LYS A 99 -14.89 0.36 21.11
N LYS A 100 -15.12 -0.64 20.26
CA LYS A 100 -16.01 -1.77 20.59
C LYS A 100 -15.57 -2.51 21.84
N LYS A 101 -14.26 -2.72 22.04
CA LYS A 101 -13.74 -3.30 23.29
C LYS A 101 -14.03 -2.42 24.51
N LEU A 102 -13.77 -1.12 24.43
CA LEU A 102 -14.03 -0.19 25.54
C LEU A 102 -15.51 -0.19 25.92
N ASP A 103 -16.41 -0.16 24.93
CA ASP A 103 -17.86 -0.20 25.17
C ASP A 103 -18.28 -1.51 25.86
N SER A 104 -17.67 -2.64 25.47
CA SER A 104 -17.95 -3.93 26.10
C SER A 104 -17.47 -3.98 27.56
N TYR A 105 -16.32 -3.41 27.88
CA TYR A 105 -15.84 -3.30 29.26
C TYR A 105 -16.69 -2.35 30.10
N ALA A 106 -17.11 -1.21 29.55
CA ALA A 106 -17.99 -0.28 30.24
C ALA A 106 -19.34 -0.93 30.58
N SER A 107 -19.92 -1.67 29.64
CA SER A 107 -21.19 -2.39 29.83
C SER A 107 -21.09 -3.50 30.89
N SER A 108 -19.96 -4.25 30.90
CA SER A 108 -19.78 -5.34 31.89
C SER A 108 -19.55 -4.83 33.31
N ASN A 109 -18.88 -3.68 33.47
CA ASN A 109 -18.61 -3.10 34.79
C ASN A 109 -19.78 -2.25 35.33
N GLY A 110 -20.63 -1.69 34.45
CA GLY A 110 -21.80 -0.95 34.82
C GLY A 110 -22.90 -1.81 35.48
N THR A 111 -22.95 -3.10 35.16
CA THR A 111 -23.92 -4.05 35.73
C THR A 111 -23.49 -4.59 37.09
N ALA A 112 -22.22 -4.49 37.45
CA ALA A 112 -21.71 -4.99 38.74
C ALA A 112 -21.82 -3.97 39.89
N GLY A 113 -22.24 -2.72 39.62
CA GLY A 113 -22.37 -1.65 40.63
C GLY A 113 -23.75 -1.41 41.20
N GLY A 114 -24.74 -2.25 40.87
CA GLY A 114 -26.17 -2.02 41.16
C GLY A 114 -26.80 -2.81 42.31
N GLU A 115 -26.03 -3.51 43.13
CA GLU A 115 -26.64 -4.28 44.23
C GLU A 115 -25.88 -4.04 45.56
N GLN A 116 -26.17 -2.91 46.16
CA GLN A 116 -25.89 -2.70 47.58
C GLN A 116 -27.20 -2.89 48.33
N PRO A 117 -27.38 -3.98 49.11
CA PRO A 117 -28.57 -4.13 49.95
C PRO A 117 -28.50 -3.10 51.06
N ALA A 118 -29.52 -2.26 51.16
CA ALA A 118 -29.78 -1.41 52.31
C ALA A 118 -30.01 -2.31 53.52
N GLN A 119 -29.20 -2.11 54.55
CA GLN A 119 -29.53 -2.48 55.94
C GLN A 119 -29.78 -1.22 56.76
#